data_d33494ac8077784de06b15a64b1c8cb4
#
_entry.id   d33494ac8077784de06b15a64b1c8cb4
#
_cell.length_a   1.000
_cell.length_b   1.000
_cell.length_c   1.000
_cell.angle_alpha   90.00
_cell.angle_beta   90.00
_cell.angle_gamma   90.00
#
_symmetry.space_group_name_H-M   'P 1'
#
loop_
_entity.id
_entity.type
_entity.pdbx_description
1 polymer ?
#
loop_
_entity_poly.entity_id
_entity_poly.type
_entity_poly.pdbx_seq_one_letter_code
_entity_poly.pdbx_strand_id
1 'polypeptide(L)'
;MAKKQIRELYASKLRELYERGEFWEIKRVLSPAGPRAIVEGREVVVLASNNYLNLANDPRLKRAAIEAMEKYGWGPGAVWAIAGYHEILAELEKKIAEFKRTEAGIFFPTGFAANAGTIPALVDQGDLILSDQLNHGSIIDGIRLSRAEKIIYNHCDVADLEDKLRKNRDKYNKVLIVTDAVFSMDGDIAPLRDIAKLAEEFNAVLYVDDAHGDGVLGDGHGTPAHLGVEDKVDIHMGTFSKALGSSGGMIGSDREVIEYIRNRARTWLLSTGPPPAVVAANIKAIEIVMSPEGKDRIRRLHANAEYFRKGLQSLGFNTGKSQTPIIPAIIGDTKKTRELAKALFEEGVFVVPIVYPMVARGTERIRNQVNAGHAREDLDRALSAYEKYGKKLGII
;
A
#
# COMPACT_ATOMS: atom_id res chain seq x y z
N MET A 1 42.31 6.70 -5.49
CA MET A 1 42.12 6.57 -4.03
C MET A 1 40.66 6.64 -3.64
N ALA A 2 39.87 7.63 -4.09
CA ALA A 2 38.44 7.77 -3.70
C ALA A 2 37.53 6.55 -3.99
N LYS A 3 37.63 5.89 -5.15
CA LYS A 3 36.84 4.69 -5.48
C LYS A 3 37.11 3.51 -4.55
N LYS A 4 38.33 3.34 -4.05
CA LYS A 4 38.68 2.26 -3.12
C LYS A 4 38.08 2.51 -1.73
N GLN A 5 38.13 3.76 -1.24
CA GLN A 5 37.55 4.13 0.06
C GLN A 5 36.02 3.97 0.11
N ILE A 6 35.29 4.38 -0.96
CA ILE A 6 33.83 4.17 -1.04
C ILE A 6 33.51 2.67 -1.00
N ARG A 7 34.22 1.86 -1.78
CA ARG A 7 33.99 0.39 -1.81
C ARG A 7 34.19 -0.24 -0.45
N GLU A 8 35.29 0.10 0.25
CA GLU A 8 35.61 -0.46 1.58
C GLU A 8 34.55 -0.05 2.61
N LEU A 9 34.14 1.23 2.60
CA LEU A 9 33.09 1.74 3.49
C LEU A 9 31.77 0.99 3.33
N TYR A 10 31.27 0.84 2.10
CA TYR A 10 29.98 0.16 1.88
C TYR A 10 30.09 -1.36 2.02
N ALA A 11 31.23 -1.97 1.75
CA ALA A 11 31.47 -3.39 2.06
C ALA A 11 31.39 -3.67 3.56
N SER A 12 31.89 -2.75 4.42
CA SER A 12 31.73 -2.85 5.88
C SER A 12 30.26 -2.75 6.29
N LYS A 13 29.55 -1.73 5.81
CA LYS A 13 28.11 -1.54 6.11
C LYS A 13 27.26 -2.72 5.66
N LEU A 14 27.55 -3.31 4.49
CA LEU A 14 26.84 -4.50 4.03
C LEU A 14 27.10 -5.71 4.95
N ARG A 15 28.33 -5.93 5.42
CA ARG A 15 28.62 -6.99 6.40
C ARG A 15 27.82 -6.80 7.69
N GLU A 16 27.74 -5.58 8.21
CA GLU A 16 26.92 -5.27 9.39
C GLU A 16 25.45 -5.63 9.19
N LEU A 17 24.86 -5.35 8.00
CA LEU A 17 23.48 -5.74 7.69
C LEU A 17 23.30 -7.26 7.68
N TYR A 18 24.28 -8.02 7.13
CA TYR A 18 24.26 -9.49 7.15
C TYR A 18 24.34 -10.03 8.58
N GLU A 19 25.29 -9.53 9.39
CA GLU A 19 25.51 -9.97 10.77
C GLU A 19 24.29 -9.70 11.66
N ARG A 20 23.58 -8.58 11.43
CA ARG A 20 22.35 -8.24 12.14
C ARG A 20 21.11 -8.94 11.60
N GLY A 21 21.22 -9.68 10.50
CA GLY A 21 20.07 -10.29 9.84
C GLY A 21 19.09 -9.25 9.23
N GLU A 22 19.56 -8.07 8.93
CA GLU A 22 18.78 -6.95 8.35
C GLU A 22 18.91 -6.89 6.82
N PHE A 23 19.74 -7.73 6.23
CA PHE A 23 19.95 -7.78 4.78
C PHE A 23 18.74 -8.38 4.06
N TRP A 24 18.30 -7.71 2.98
CA TRP A 24 17.21 -8.19 2.13
C TRP A 24 17.72 -9.11 1.03
N GLU A 25 17.29 -10.35 1.05
CA GLU A 25 17.50 -11.31 -0.05
C GLU A 25 16.38 -11.21 -1.06
N ILE A 26 16.70 -10.70 -2.25
CA ILE A 26 15.73 -10.56 -3.34
C ILE A 26 15.65 -11.89 -4.09
N LYS A 27 14.46 -12.49 -4.13
CA LYS A 27 14.18 -13.71 -4.92
C LYS A 27 13.63 -13.33 -6.30
N ARG A 28 14.11 -14.00 -7.33
CA ARG A 28 13.68 -13.77 -8.72
C ARG A 28 12.38 -14.50 -9.00
N VAL A 29 11.39 -13.76 -9.47
CA VAL A 29 10.11 -14.30 -9.96
C VAL A 29 10.24 -14.52 -11.45
N LEU A 30 10.02 -15.75 -11.91
CA LEU A 30 10.26 -16.20 -13.29
C LEU A 30 8.97 -16.45 -14.08
N SER A 31 7.81 -16.15 -13.53
CA SER A 31 6.49 -16.30 -14.12
C SER A 31 5.65 -15.03 -13.91
N PRO A 32 4.50 -14.89 -14.58
CA PRO A 32 3.55 -13.83 -14.25
C PRO A 32 3.13 -13.87 -12.77
N ALA A 33 2.79 -12.68 -12.22
CA ALA A 33 2.29 -12.57 -10.86
C ALA A 33 0.89 -13.21 -10.74
N GLY A 34 0.72 -14.08 -9.76
CA GLY A 34 -0.54 -14.80 -9.51
C GLY A 34 -0.56 -15.46 -8.13
N PRO A 35 -1.61 -16.24 -7.81
CA PRO A 35 -1.69 -17.01 -6.57
C PRO A 35 -0.60 -18.09 -6.46
N ARG A 36 -0.13 -18.59 -7.60
CA ARG A 36 1.08 -19.41 -7.74
C ARG A 36 2.05 -18.72 -8.69
N ALA A 37 3.34 -18.93 -8.47
CA ALA A 37 4.40 -18.41 -9.33
C ALA A 37 5.62 -19.32 -9.33
N ILE A 38 6.50 -19.14 -10.33
CA ILE A 38 7.83 -19.76 -10.34
C ILE A 38 8.80 -18.76 -9.71
N VAL A 39 9.35 -19.08 -8.53
CA VAL A 39 10.31 -18.27 -7.80
C VAL A 39 11.57 -19.06 -7.58
N GLU A 40 12.73 -18.53 -8.03
CA GLU A 40 14.02 -19.24 -8.03
C GLU A 40 13.93 -20.66 -8.63
N GLY A 41 13.13 -20.84 -9.69
CA GLY A 41 12.94 -22.10 -10.38
C GLY A 41 11.99 -23.10 -9.71
N ARG A 42 11.29 -22.73 -8.64
CA ARG A 42 10.31 -23.57 -7.92
C ARG A 42 8.91 -23.01 -8.08
N GLU A 43 7.92 -23.86 -8.34
CA GLU A 43 6.52 -23.48 -8.22
C GLU A 43 6.12 -23.37 -6.76
N VAL A 44 5.58 -22.20 -6.39
CA VAL A 44 5.21 -21.85 -5.02
C VAL A 44 3.83 -21.22 -4.95
N VAL A 45 3.13 -21.42 -3.84
CA VAL A 45 1.97 -20.61 -3.44
C VAL A 45 2.49 -19.25 -2.95
N VAL A 46 1.96 -18.15 -3.49
CA VAL A 46 2.47 -16.80 -3.20
C VAL A 46 1.61 -16.13 -2.15
N LEU A 47 2.11 -15.99 -0.93
CA LEU A 47 1.50 -15.24 0.16
C LEU A 47 2.26 -13.93 0.46
N ALA A 48 3.10 -13.47 -0.45
CA ALA A 48 3.92 -12.26 -0.32
C ALA A 48 3.53 -11.12 -1.28
N SER A 49 2.44 -11.29 -2.06
CA SER A 49 2.05 -10.34 -3.11
C SER A 49 0.85 -9.49 -2.71
N ASN A 50 0.91 -8.19 -3.00
CA ASN A 50 -0.22 -7.27 -2.85
C ASN A 50 -1.27 -7.38 -3.98
N ASN A 51 -1.16 -8.32 -4.91
CA ASN A 51 -2.09 -8.52 -6.02
C ASN A 51 -3.42 -9.15 -5.54
N TYR A 52 -4.12 -8.48 -4.62
CA TYR A 52 -5.27 -9.01 -3.87
C TYR A 52 -6.37 -9.60 -4.75
N LEU A 53 -6.70 -8.94 -5.87
CA LEU A 53 -7.78 -9.36 -6.77
C LEU A 53 -7.30 -10.22 -7.94
N ASN A 54 -6.01 -10.57 -7.97
CA ASN A 54 -5.41 -11.36 -9.06
C ASN A 54 -5.59 -10.70 -10.44
N LEU A 55 -5.36 -9.38 -10.52
CA LEU A 55 -5.49 -8.60 -11.75
C LEU A 55 -4.16 -8.42 -12.50
N ALA A 56 -3.01 -8.57 -11.82
CA ALA A 56 -1.70 -8.26 -12.42
C ALA A 56 -1.37 -9.05 -13.69
N ASN A 57 -2.02 -10.18 -13.93
CA ASN A 57 -1.86 -10.98 -15.16
C ASN A 57 -3.17 -11.11 -15.93
N ASP A 58 -4.19 -10.29 -15.65
CA ASP A 58 -5.48 -10.36 -16.35
C ASP A 58 -5.30 -10.06 -17.86
N PRO A 59 -5.79 -10.90 -18.76
CA PRO A 59 -5.60 -10.71 -20.21
C PRO A 59 -6.24 -9.42 -20.73
N ARG A 60 -7.25 -8.88 -20.07
CA ARG A 60 -7.92 -7.63 -20.46
C ARG A 60 -7.03 -6.41 -20.19
N LEU A 61 -6.28 -6.40 -19.08
CA LEU A 61 -5.29 -5.34 -18.81
C LEU A 61 -4.18 -5.36 -19.86
N LYS A 62 -3.67 -6.55 -20.18
CA LYS A 62 -2.64 -6.70 -21.22
C LYS A 62 -3.12 -6.22 -22.58
N ARG A 63 -4.35 -6.57 -22.97
CA ARG A 63 -4.93 -6.14 -24.26
C ARG A 63 -5.09 -4.63 -24.31
N ALA A 64 -5.67 -4.01 -23.28
CA ALA A 64 -5.81 -2.56 -23.20
C ALA A 64 -4.44 -1.85 -23.30
N ALA A 65 -3.42 -2.38 -22.65
CA ALA A 65 -2.06 -1.85 -22.72
C ALA A 65 -1.48 -1.92 -24.15
N ILE A 66 -1.67 -3.03 -24.87
CA ILE A 66 -1.22 -3.21 -26.25
C ILE A 66 -1.93 -2.22 -27.18
N GLU A 67 -3.25 -2.14 -27.13
CA GLU A 67 -4.06 -1.21 -27.93
C GLU A 67 -3.65 0.26 -27.70
N ALA A 68 -3.36 0.62 -26.46
CA ALA A 68 -2.88 1.96 -26.14
C ALA A 68 -1.47 2.24 -26.72
N MET A 69 -0.57 1.25 -26.69
CA MET A 69 0.75 1.40 -27.32
C MET A 69 0.66 1.55 -28.83
N GLU A 70 -0.24 0.83 -29.50
CA GLU A 70 -0.47 0.95 -30.93
C GLU A 70 -1.01 2.33 -31.31
N LYS A 71 -1.89 2.90 -30.50
CA LYS A 71 -2.50 4.22 -30.74
C LYS A 71 -1.60 5.40 -30.38
N TYR A 72 -0.95 5.36 -29.22
CA TYR A 72 -0.25 6.51 -28.62
C TYR A 72 1.28 6.36 -28.60
N GLY A 73 1.83 5.21 -29.00
CA GLY A 73 3.24 4.89 -28.86
C GLY A 73 3.62 4.39 -27.45
N TRP A 74 4.93 4.14 -27.27
CA TRP A 74 5.44 3.56 -26.01
C TRP A 74 5.50 4.54 -24.85
N GLY A 75 5.94 5.75 -25.09
CA GLY A 75 6.21 6.71 -24.01
C GLY A 75 5.68 8.11 -24.28
N PRO A 76 5.51 8.93 -23.25
CA PRO A 76 4.88 10.23 -23.35
C PRO A 76 5.78 11.34 -23.95
N GLY A 77 7.09 11.10 -24.03
CA GLY A 77 8.07 12.01 -24.64
C GLY A 77 8.44 13.24 -23.82
N ALA A 78 7.68 13.59 -22.77
CA ALA A 78 7.92 14.77 -21.93
C ALA A 78 7.30 14.63 -20.54
N VAL A 79 7.56 15.63 -19.68
CA VAL A 79 6.81 15.81 -18.44
C VAL A 79 5.37 16.23 -18.74
N TRP A 80 4.48 15.97 -17.83
CA TRP A 80 3.01 16.13 -17.97
C TRP A 80 2.63 17.53 -18.43
N ALA A 81 3.14 18.57 -17.76
CA ALA A 81 2.78 19.97 -18.01
C ALA A 81 3.32 20.54 -19.33
N ILE A 82 4.24 19.83 -20.03
CA ILE A 82 4.82 20.32 -21.30
C ILE A 82 4.17 19.62 -22.50
N ALA A 83 4.35 18.32 -22.66
CA ALA A 83 3.80 17.55 -23.78
C ALA A 83 3.51 16.08 -23.41
N GLY A 84 3.59 15.70 -22.15
CA GLY A 84 3.41 14.32 -21.68
C GLY A 84 2.01 14.00 -21.18
N TYR A 85 1.02 14.91 -21.36
CA TYR A 85 -0.38 14.72 -20.95
C TYR A 85 -1.22 14.26 -22.13
N HIS A 86 -1.29 12.95 -22.37
CA HIS A 86 -2.08 12.36 -23.43
C HIS A 86 -3.58 12.35 -23.07
N GLU A 87 -4.46 12.37 -24.07
CA GLU A 87 -5.93 12.30 -23.91
C GLU A 87 -6.39 11.19 -22.99
N ILE A 88 -5.83 9.98 -23.13
CA ILE A 88 -6.15 8.82 -22.31
C ILE A 88 -5.87 9.05 -20.81
N LEU A 89 -4.97 9.96 -20.46
CA LEU A 89 -4.71 10.31 -19.06
C LEU A 89 -5.86 11.12 -18.46
N ALA A 90 -6.47 12.03 -19.24
CA ALA A 90 -7.67 12.74 -18.79
C ALA A 90 -8.84 11.78 -18.53
N GLU A 91 -8.97 10.73 -19.35
CA GLU A 91 -9.94 9.65 -19.11
C GLU A 91 -9.64 8.90 -17.81
N LEU A 92 -8.37 8.54 -17.55
CA LEU A 92 -7.98 7.89 -16.29
C LEU A 92 -8.29 8.78 -15.08
N GLU A 93 -7.98 10.07 -15.14
CA GLU A 93 -8.23 11.00 -14.02
C GLU A 93 -9.73 11.14 -13.72
N LYS A 94 -10.58 11.14 -14.77
CA LYS A 94 -12.03 11.03 -14.60
C LYS A 94 -12.44 9.73 -13.93
N LYS A 95 -11.86 8.59 -14.34
CA LYS A 95 -12.12 7.29 -13.72
C LYS A 95 -11.64 7.23 -12.25
N ILE A 96 -10.54 7.91 -11.92
CA ILE A 96 -10.09 8.05 -10.52
C ILE A 96 -11.13 8.81 -9.69
N ALA A 97 -11.65 9.93 -10.20
CA ALA A 97 -12.71 10.70 -9.54
C ALA A 97 -13.97 9.85 -9.28
N GLU A 98 -14.45 9.12 -10.30
CA GLU A 98 -15.58 8.18 -10.18
C GLU A 98 -15.30 7.08 -9.15
N PHE A 99 -14.10 6.49 -9.18
CA PHE A 99 -13.68 5.42 -8.28
C PHE A 99 -13.57 5.88 -6.82
N LYS A 100 -13.03 7.08 -6.59
CA LYS A 100 -12.90 7.69 -5.25
C LYS A 100 -14.15 8.42 -4.79
N ARG A 101 -15.17 8.57 -5.66
CA ARG A 101 -16.40 9.34 -5.41
C ARG A 101 -16.12 10.79 -5.01
N THR A 102 -15.18 11.41 -5.73
CA THR A 102 -14.76 12.80 -5.54
C THR A 102 -15.03 13.65 -6.78
N GLU A 103 -14.95 14.97 -6.69
CA GLU A 103 -15.19 15.86 -7.84
C GLU A 103 -14.11 15.74 -8.93
N ALA A 104 -12.87 15.49 -8.52
CA ALA A 104 -11.75 15.38 -9.43
C ALA A 104 -10.74 14.33 -8.95
N GLY A 105 -9.91 13.85 -9.88
CA GLY A 105 -8.82 12.92 -9.62
C GLY A 105 -7.54 13.32 -10.32
N ILE A 106 -6.41 12.88 -9.80
CA ILE A 106 -5.09 13.06 -10.42
C ILE A 106 -4.27 11.79 -10.28
N PHE A 107 -3.57 11.43 -11.35
CA PHE A 107 -2.69 10.27 -11.40
C PHE A 107 -1.24 10.65 -11.08
N PHE A 108 -0.52 9.79 -10.37
CA PHE A 108 0.91 9.90 -10.08
C PHE A 108 1.69 8.66 -10.56
N PRO A 109 3.02 8.77 -10.83
CA PRO A 109 3.82 7.63 -11.30
C PRO A 109 3.83 6.44 -10.34
N THR A 110 3.72 6.68 -9.05
CA THR A 110 3.65 5.67 -7.97
C THR A 110 2.84 6.21 -6.79
N GLY A 111 2.35 5.30 -5.91
CA GLY A 111 1.76 5.73 -4.63
C GLY A 111 2.75 6.49 -3.75
N PHE A 112 4.04 6.11 -3.78
CA PHE A 112 5.08 6.88 -3.09
C PHE A 112 5.15 8.33 -3.60
N ALA A 113 5.14 8.53 -4.92
CA ALA A 113 5.17 9.85 -5.53
C ALA A 113 3.89 10.66 -5.22
N ALA A 114 2.73 10.00 -5.08
CA ALA A 114 1.49 10.65 -4.68
C ALA A 114 1.62 11.27 -3.27
N ASN A 115 2.05 10.50 -2.27
CA ASN A 115 2.28 11.02 -0.91
C ASN A 115 3.40 12.06 -0.86
N ALA A 116 4.56 11.76 -1.44
CA ALA A 116 5.74 12.65 -1.43
C ALA A 116 5.53 13.96 -2.20
N GLY A 117 4.56 14.02 -3.10
CA GLY A 117 4.19 15.23 -3.84
C GLY A 117 3.03 16.00 -3.21
N THR A 118 1.98 15.29 -2.81
CA THR A 118 0.74 15.91 -2.34
C THR A 118 0.88 16.50 -0.94
N ILE A 119 1.45 15.75 0.02
CA ILE A 119 1.60 16.23 1.40
C ILE A 119 2.36 17.58 1.46
N PRO A 120 3.57 17.69 0.90
CA PRO A 120 4.29 18.98 0.94
C PRO A 120 3.69 20.07 0.05
N ALA A 121 2.80 19.72 -0.90
CA ALA A 121 2.06 20.71 -1.67
C ALA A 121 0.92 21.37 -0.87
N LEU A 122 0.32 20.62 0.07
CA LEU A 122 -0.87 21.05 0.82
C LEU A 122 -0.54 21.86 2.08
N VAL A 123 0.70 21.81 2.59
CA VAL A 123 1.10 22.45 3.85
C VAL A 123 2.40 23.23 3.71
N ASP A 124 2.58 24.28 4.53
CA ASP A 124 3.77 25.11 4.54
C ASP A 124 4.17 25.50 5.97
N GLN A 125 5.15 26.40 6.11
CA GLN A 125 5.54 26.94 7.39
C GLN A 125 4.36 27.62 8.09
N GLY A 126 4.16 27.32 9.38
CA GLY A 126 3.02 27.78 10.16
C GLY A 126 1.82 26.84 10.13
N ASP A 127 1.90 25.73 9.40
CA ASP A 127 0.93 24.63 9.43
C ASP A 127 1.42 23.49 10.32
N LEU A 128 0.52 22.62 10.76
CA LEU A 128 0.79 21.42 11.56
C LEU A 128 0.33 20.16 10.82
N ILE A 129 1.14 19.11 10.86
CA ILE A 129 0.75 17.76 10.48
C ILE A 129 0.67 16.88 11.72
N LEU A 130 -0.49 16.25 11.91
CA LEU A 130 -0.70 15.18 12.88
C LEU A 130 -0.68 13.83 12.13
N SER A 131 0.30 12.98 12.45
CA SER A 131 0.53 11.73 11.72
C SER A 131 0.43 10.54 12.65
N ASP A 132 -0.27 9.47 12.23
CA ASP A 132 -0.24 8.20 12.95
C ASP A 132 1.19 7.66 13.02
N GLN A 133 1.53 7.05 14.15
CA GLN A 133 2.85 6.51 14.45
C GLN A 133 3.31 5.43 13.46
N LEU A 134 2.38 4.65 12.91
CA LEU A 134 2.67 3.52 12.01
C LEU A 134 2.39 3.83 10.54
N ASN A 135 2.20 5.09 10.18
CA ASN A 135 2.02 5.50 8.78
C ASN A 135 3.14 5.00 7.87
N HIS A 136 2.78 4.71 6.63
CA HIS A 136 3.71 4.24 5.60
C HIS A 136 4.88 5.20 5.36
N GLY A 137 6.04 4.64 5.03
CA GLY A 137 7.28 5.40 4.79
C GLY A 137 7.15 6.55 3.78
N SER A 138 6.28 6.42 2.76
CA SER A 138 6.03 7.50 1.80
C SER A 138 5.30 8.71 2.42
N ILE A 139 4.44 8.49 3.41
CA ILE A 139 3.82 9.56 4.20
C ILE A 139 4.88 10.25 5.04
N ILE A 140 5.71 9.46 5.75
CA ILE A 140 6.82 9.98 6.57
C ILE A 140 7.76 10.84 5.73
N ASP A 141 8.11 10.38 4.52
CA ASP A 141 9.01 11.12 3.62
C ASP A 141 8.30 12.35 3.01
N GLY A 142 7.01 12.25 2.70
CA GLY A 142 6.20 13.42 2.29
C GLY A 142 6.16 14.50 3.37
N ILE A 143 6.00 14.11 4.64
CA ILE A 143 6.06 15.02 5.80
C ILE A 143 7.46 15.65 5.92
N ARG A 144 8.53 14.88 5.75
CA ARG A 144 9.92 15.39 5.80
C ARG A 144 10.22 16.40 4.69
N LEU A 145 9.58 16.27 3.53
CA LEU A 145 9.71 17.19 2.42
C LEU A 145 8.94 18.50 2.62
N SER A 146 8.00 18.56 3.56
CA SER A 146 7.25 19.75 3.90
C SER A 146 8.04 20.68 4.84
N ARG A 147 7.57 21.93 5.00
CA ARG A 147 8.06 22.88 5.99
C ARG A 147 7.13 23.03 7.20
N ALA A 148 6.05 22.25 7.23
CA ALA A 148 5.11 22.24 8.35
C ALA A 148 5.73 21.59 9.60
N GLU A 149 5.26 22.01 10.77
CA GLU A 149 5.54 21.31 12.02
C GLU A 149 4.83 19.94 12.01
N LYS A 150 5.41 18.96 12.70
CA LYS A 150 4.83 17.62 12.81
C LYS A 150 4.73 17.15 14.25
N ILE A 151 3.61 16.53 14.57
CA ILE A 151 3.39 15.80 15.82
C ILE A 151 2.90 14.40 15.47
N ILE A 152 3.50 13.39 16.08
CA ILE A 152 3.10 11.99 15.90
C ILE A 152 2.13 11.63 17.01
N TYR A 153 0.98 11.08 16.68
CA TYR A 153 0.07 10.49 17.67
C TYR A 153 0.21 8.97 17.71
N ASN A 154 -0.11 8.38 18.87
CA ASN A 154 -0.03 6.94 19.06
C ASN A 154 -0.94 6.20 18.09
N HIS A 155 -0.46 5.05 17.61
CA HIS A 155 -1.15 4.27 16.59
C HIS A 155 -2.62 3.96 16.93
N CYS A 156 -3.53 4.43 16.06
CA CYS A 156 -4.99 4.29 16.19
C CYS A 156 -5.58 4.80 17.52
N ASP A 157 -4.86 5.67 18.23
CA ASP A 157 -5.29 6.25 19.51
C ASP A 157 -6.02 7.58 19.29
N VAL A 158 -7.35 7.49 19.25
CA VAL A 158 -8.23 8.66 19.02
C VAL A 158 -8.13 9.66 20.17
N ALA A 159 -7.94 9.20 21.42
CA ALA A 159 -7.82 10.08 22.58
C ALA A 159 -6.52 10.88 22.54
N ASP A 160 -5.40 10.24 22.14
CA ASP A 160 -4.13 10.93 21.98
C ASP A 160 -4.18 11.94 20.81
N LEU A 161 -4.87 11.61 19.71
CA LEU A 161 -5.10 12.54 18.59
C LEU A 161 -5.92 13.75 19.05
N GLU A 162 -7.02 13.54 19.80
CA GLU A 162 -7.87 14.60 20.33
C GLU A 162 -7.08 15.53 21.27
N ASP A 163 -6.29 14.97 22.19
CA ASP A 163 -5.46 15.76 23.12
C ASP A 163 -4.46 16.65 22.36
N LYS A 164 -3.85 16.11 21.30
CA LYS A 164 -2.92 16.86 20.44
C LYS A 164 -3.62 17.95 19.62
N LEU A 165 -4.82 17.70 19.14
CA LEU A 165 -5.64 18.70 18.46
C LEU A 165 -6.00 19.84 19.42
N ARG A 166 -6.54 19.54 20.62
CA ARG A 166 -6.90 20.53 21.65
C ARG A 166 -5.74 21.42 22.06
N LYS A 167 -4.54 20.85 22.19
CA LYS A 167 -3.34 21.58 22.60
C LYS A 167 -2.74 22.47 21.52
N ASN A 168 -3.02 22.17 20.24
CA ASN A 168 -2.25 22.78 19.15
C ASN A 168 -3.09 23.49 18.09
N ARG A 169 -4.39 23.20 17.92
CA ARG A 169 -5.20 23.72 16.80
C ARG A 169 -5.07 25.24 16.62
N ASP A 170 -5.14 26.00 17.70
CA ASP A 170 -5.14 27.47 17.66
C ASP A 170 -3.75 28.09 17.46
N LYS A 171 -2.70 27.28 17.48
CA LYS A 171 -1.30 27.74 17.28
C LYS A 171 -0.88 27.77 15.82
N TYR A 172 -1.63 27.11 14.94
CA TYR A 172 -1.28 26.90 13.54
C TYR A 172 -2.38 27.38 12.60
N ASN A 173 -1.97 27.84 11.41
CA ASN A 173 -2.91 28.32 10.41
C ASN A 173 -3.83 27.20 9.93
N LYS A 174 -3.26 26.03 9.64
CA LYS A 174 -3.95 24.84 9.19
C LYS A 174 -3.40 23.61 9.90
N VAL A 175 -4.26 22.62 10.15
CA VAL A 175 -3.89 21.30 10.66
C VAL A 175 -4.26 20.26 9.62
N LEU A 176 -3.31 19.39 9.27
CA LEU A 176 -3.49 18.23 8.41
C LEU A 176 -3.36 16.96 9.26
N ILE A 177 -4.42 16.18 9.35
CA ILE A 177 -4.40 14.83 9.93
C ILE A 177 -4.10 13.85 8.79
N VAL A 178 -3.05 13.03 8.94
CA VAL A 178 -2.65 12.04 7.93
C VAL A 178 -2.61 10.65 8.55
N THR A 179 -3.31 9.69 7.92
CA THR A 179 -3.31 8.30 8.36
C THR A 179 -3.40 7.33 7.18
N ASP A 180 -2.73 6.17 7.29
CA ASP A 180 -3.12 5.00 6.52
C ASP A 180 -4.54 4.58 6.93
N ALA A 181 -5.34 4.10 5.99
CA ALA A 181 -6.66 3.53 6.27
C ALA A 181 -6.56 2.07 6.71
N VAL A 182 -5.64 1.34 6.09
CA VAL A 182 -5.27 -0.05 6.41
C VAL A 182 -3.75 -0.12 6.58
N PHE A 183 -3.30 -0.46 7.77
CA PHE A 183 -1.88 -0.53 8.08
C PHE A 183 -1.24 -1.80 7.53
N SER A 184 -0.23 -1.61 6.70
CA SER A 184 0.33 -2.64 5.83
C SER A 184 1.04 -3.80 6.55
N MET A 185 1.49 -3.60 7.79
CA MET A 185 2.23 -4.61 8.55
C MET A 185 1.35 -5.42 9.49
N ASP A 186 0.21 -4.87 9.91
CA ASP A 186 -0.71 -5.44 10.89
C ASP A 186 -2.05 -5.86 10.27
N GLY A 187 -2.47 -5.21 9.20
CA GLY A 187 -3.75 -5.48 8.53
C GLY A 187 -4.96 -4.99 9.32
N ASP A 188 -4.75 -4.12 10.28
CA ASP A 188 -5.79 -3.42 11.03
C ASP A 188 -6.29 -2.18 10.29
N ILE A 189 -7.45 -1.70 10.67
CA ILE A 189 -8.15 -0.58 10.05
C ILE A 189 -8.12 0.62 11.00
N ALA A 190 -7.75 1.79 10.47
CA ALA A 190 -7.80 3.05 11.22
C ALA A 190 -9.24 3.36 11.69
N PRO A 191 -9.43 3.94 12.87
CA PRO A 191 -10.74 4.36 13.38
C PRO A 191 -11.23 5.63 12.67
N LEU A 192 -11.42 5.56 11.32
CA LEU A 192 -11.68 6.74 10.49
C LEU A 192 -12.97 7.47 10.86
N ARG A 193 -13.98 6.79 11.43
CA ARG A 193 -15.20 7.46 11.89
C ARG A 193 -14.92 8.48 12.99
N ASP A 194 -14.09 8.11 13.94
CA ASP A 194 -13.73 8.97 15.05
C ASP A 194 -12.72 10.04 14.62
N ILE A 195 -11.75 9.67 13.77
CA ILE A 195 -10.78 10.61 13.21
C ILE A 195 -11.49 11.68 12.36
N ALA A 196 -12.45 11.29 11.50
CA ALA A 196 -13.23 12.21 10.69
C ALA A 196 -14.06 13.17 11.53
N LYS A 197 -14.67 12.67 12.63
CA LYS A 197 -15.39 13.51 13.58
C LYS A 197 -14.47 14.55 14.23
N LEU A 198 -13.27 14.16 14.64
CA LEU A 198 -12.28 15.10 15.18
C LEU A 198 -11.81 16.10 14.12
N ALA A 199 -11.57 15.66 12.89
CA ALA A 199 -11.20 16.56 11.80
C ALA A 199 -12.26 17.66 11.58
N GLU A 200 -13.54 17.28 11.59
CA GLU A 200 -14.67 18.21 11.49
C GLU A 200 -14.75 19.15 12.70
N GLU A 201 -14.69 18.61 13.94
CA GLU A 201 -14.76 19.39 15.19
C GLU A 201 -13.65 20.44 15.29
N PHE A 202 -12.43 20.08 14.88
CA PHE A 202 -11.27 20.97 14.98
C PHE A 202 -10.96 21.72 13.68
N ASN A 203 -11.82 21.66 12.67
CA ASN A 203 -11.58 22.26 11.37
C ASN A 203 -10.18 21.91 10.82
N ALA A 204 -9.85 20.62 10.82
CA ALA A 204 -8.62 20.05 10.31
C ALA A 204 -8.87 19.35 8.97
N VAL A 205 -7.90 19.38 8.08
CA VAL A 205 -7.93 18.63 6.81
C VAL A 205 -7.62 17.16 7.07
N LEU A 206 -8.44 16.25 6.56
CA LEU A 206 -8.25 14.81 6.68
C LEU A 206 -7.68 14.20 5.39
N TYR A 207 -6.46 13.68 5.48
CA TYR A 207 -5.77 12.95 4.42
C TYR A 207 -5.74 11.45 4.76
N VAL A 208 -6.28 10.61 3.90
CA VAL A 208 -6.34 9.17 4.10
C VAL A 208 -5.61 8.45 2.97
N ASP A 209 -4.58 7.67 3.32
CA ASP A 209 -3.90 6.73 2.41
C ASP A 209 -4.61 5.37 2.45
N ASP A 210 -5.37 5.09 1.42
CA ASP A 210 -6.15 3.86 1.31
C ASP A 210 -5.53 2.85 0.32
N ALA A 211 -4.22 2.86 0.19
CA ALA A 211 -3.50 1.99 -0.74
C ALA A 211 -3.78 0.48 -0.54
N HIS A 212 -4.18 0.05 0.65
CA HIS A 212 -4.54 -1.34 0.97
C HIS A 212 -6.05 -1.58 1.05
N GLY A 213 -6.87 -0.54 1.10
CA GLY A 213 -8.34 -0.64 1.11
C GLY A 213 -8.96 -0.54 -0.28
N ASP A 214 -8.36 0.22 -1.19
CA ASP A 214 -8.79 0.37 -2.59
C ASP A 214 -8.91 -1.00 -3.28
N GLY A 215 -10.08 -1.29 -3.85
CA GLY A 215 -10.36 -2.58 -4.47
C GLY A 215 -10.56 -3.74 -3.48
N VAL A 216 -10.46 -3.51 -2.17
CA VAL A 216 -10.54 -4.54 -1.12
C VAL A 216 -11.75 -4.36 -0.22
N LEU A 217 -12.05 -3.14 0.18
CA LEU A 217 -13.12 -2.78 1.12
C LEU A 217 -14.18 -1.91 0.43
N GLY A 218 -15.35 -1.71 1.05
CA GLY A 218 -16.37 -0.79 0.59
C GLY A 218 -16.87 -1.07 -0.84
N ASP A 219 -17.14 -2.34 -1.16
CA ASP A 219 -17.51 -2.78 -2.51
C ASP A 219 -16.49 -2.39 -3.61
N GLY A 220 -15.24 -2.18 -3.22
CA GLY A 220 -14.13 -1.78 -4.07
C GLY A 220 -13.76 -0.30 -3.97
N HIS A 221 -14.61 0.56 -3.41
CA HIS A 221 -14.34 2.00 -3.24
C HIS A 221 -13.39 2.35 -2.10
N GLY A 222 -12.95 1.34 -1.32
CA GLY A 222 -11.97 1.52 -0.25
C GLY A 222 -12.55 1.64 1.15
N THR A 223 -11.66 1.93 2.09
CA THR A 223 -11.96 1.95 3.54
C THR A 223 -12.89 3.08 3.96
N PRO A 224 -12.76 4.34 3.47
CA PRO A 224 -13.71 5.39 3.77
C PRO A 224 -15.15 5.01 3.41
N ALA A 225 -15.37 4.42 2.23
CA ALA A 225 -16.68 3.93 1.79
C ALA A 225 -17.18 2.76 2.66
N HIS A 226 -16.28 1.83 3.04
CA HIS A 226 -16.60 0.74 3.95
C HIS A 226 -17.09 1.22 5.32
N LEU A 227 -16.55 2.31 5.80
CA LEU A 227 -16.89 2.91 7.09
C LEU A 227 -17.98 3.99 7.00
N GLY A 228 -18.43 4.36 5.78
CA GLY A 228 -19.46 5.38 5.54
C GLY A 228 -19.01 6.78 5.95
N VAL A 229 -17.76 7.13 5.63
CA VAL A 229 -17.15 8.44 5.93
C VAL A 229 -16.43 9.03 4.71
N GLU A 230 -16.74 8.56 3.51
CA GLU A 230 -16.09 9.03 2.29
C GLU A 230 -16.29 10.52 2.03
N ASP A 231 -17.44 11.07 2.42
CA ASP A 231 -17.79 12.47 2.32
C ASP A 231 -17.10 13.39 3.37
N LYS A 232 -16.39 12.79 4.31
CA LYS A 232 -15.66 13.46 5.40
C LYS A 232 -14.14 13.43 5.24
N VAL A 233 -13.66 12.78 4.20
CA VAL A 233 -12.25 12.73 3.86
C VAL A 233 -11.97 13.76 2.78
N ASP A 234 -11.07 14.71 3.05
CA ASP A 234 -10.74 15.77 2.10
C ASP A 234 -9.81 15.27 1.00
N ILE A 235 -8.86 14.39 1.34
CA ILE A 235 -7.86 13.87 0.40
C ILE A 235 -7.87 12.34 0.44
N HIS A 236 -8.32 11.73 -0.64
CA HIS A 236 -8.33 10.28 -0.84
C HIS A 236 -7.12 9.83 -1.65
N MET A 237 -6.08 9.39 -0.97
CA MET A 237 -4.94 8.77 -1.63
C MET A 237 -5.18 7.27 -1.88
N GLY A 238 -4.61 6.74 -2.97
CA GLY A 238 -4.62 5.32 -3.27
C GLY A 238 -3.54 4.91 -4.28
N THR A 239 -3.54 3.61 -4.64
CA THR A 239 -2.55 3.09 -5.57
C THR A 239 -3.10 2.01 -6.51
N PHE A 240 -2.59 2.00 -7.75
CA PHE A 240 -2.85 0.94 -8.73
C PHE A 240 -1.97 -0.30 -8.53
N SER A 241 -0.95 -0.22 -7.69
CA SER A 241 0.10 -1.26 -7.59
C SER A 241 -0.24 -2.44 -6.69
N LYS A 242 -1.47 -2.51 -6.17
CA LYS A 242 -1.92 -3.57 -5.25
C LYS A 242 -3.15 -4.29 -5.82
N ALA A 243 -4.35 -4.06 -5.28
CA ALA A 243 -5.57 -4.75 -5.73
C ALA A 243 -5.87 -4.54 -7.22
N LEU A 244 -5.56 -3.37 -7.77
CA LEU A 244 -5.76 -3.05 -9.18
C LEU A 244 -4.71 -3.70 -10.11
N GLY A 245 -3.66 -4.33 -9.57
CA GLY A 245 -2.74 -5.18 -10.33
C GLY A 245 -1.86 -4.48 -11.36
N SER A 246 -1.66 -3.16 -11.28
CA SER A 246 -0.93 -2.35 -12.24
C SER A 246 0.17 -1.50 -11.58
N SER A 247 0.32 -0.24 -11.95
CA SER A 247 1.31 0.68 -11.39
C SER A 247 0.76 2.10 -11.37
N GLY A 248 1.16 2.89 -10.38
CA GLY A 248 0.79 4.28 -10.21
C GLY A 248 0.16 4.58 -8.87
N GLY A 249 0.04 5.87 -8.56
CA GLY A 249 -0.71 6.41 -7.44
C GLY A 249 -1.88 7.26 -7.93
N MET A 250 -2.81 7.53 -7.04
CA MET A 250 -3.96 8.40 -7.32
C MET A 250 -4.30 9.26 -6.11
N ILE A 251 -4.83 10.45 -6.39
CA ILE A 251 -5.48 11.31 -5.39
C ILE A 251 -6.85 11.66 -5.93
N GLY A 252 -7.87 11.55 -5.09
CA GLY A 252 -9.20 12.10 -5.30
C GLY A 252 -9.48 13.19 -4.28
N SER A 253 -10.12 14.29 -4.70
CA SER A 253 -10.50 15.44 -3.86
C SER A 253 -11.44 16.38 -4.62
N ASP A 254 -11.72 17.55 -4.02
CA ASP A 254 -12.38 18.65 -4.69
C ASP A 254 -11.54 19.18 -5.85
N ARG A 255 -12.19 19.77 -6.84
CA ARG A 255 -11.55 20.22 -8.08
C ARG A 255 -10.43 21.22 -7.84
N GLU A 256 -10.68 22.21 -7.00
CA GLU A 256 -9.72 23.26 -6.68
C GLU A 256 -8.46 22.70 -6.00
N VAL A 257 -8.64 21.69 -5.14
CA VAL A 257 -7.54 21.00 -4.46
C VAL A 257 -6.70 20.20 -5.47
N ILE A 258 -7.35 19.46 -6.37
CA ILE A 258 -6.65 18.71 -7.42
C ILE A 258 -5.88 19.64 -8.35
N GLU A 259 -6.48 20.75 -8.79
CA GLU A 259 -5.78 21.74 -9.63
C GLU A 259 -4.61 22.39 -8.88
N TYR A 260 -4.76 22.68 -7.59
CA TYR A 260 -3.65 23.17 -6.78
C TYR A 260 -2.50 22.16 -6.68
N ILE A 261 -2.82 20.88 -6.39
CA ILE A 261 -1.85 19.78 -6.35
C ILE A 261 -1.13 19.66 -7.70
N ARG A 262 -1.85 19.71 -8.82
CA ARG A 262 -1.31 19.66 -10.19
C ARG A 262 -0.24 20.74 -10.43
N ASN A 263 -0.41 21.90 -9.84
CA ASN A 263 0.48 23.07 -10.01
C ASN A 263 1.58 23.16 -8.95
N ARG A 264 1.58 22.31 -7.89
CA ARG A 264 2.51 22.39 -6.76
C ARG A 264 3.24 21.09 -6.46
N ALA A 265 2.65 19.94 -6.73
CA ALA A 265 3.27 18.66 -6.44
C ALA A 265 4.49 18.42 -7.34
N ARG A 266 5.68 18.52 -6.77
CA ARG A 266 6.94 18.40 -7.52
C ARG A 266 7.12 17.02 -8.15
N THR A 267 6.64 15.96 -7.50
CA THR A 267 6.69 14.59 -8.02
C THR A 267 5.78 14.39 -9.23
N TRP A 268 4.80 15.26 -9.43
CA TRP A 268 3.99 15.34 -10.63
C TRP A 268 4.65 16.24 -11.68
N LEU A 269 4.90 17.50 -11.34
CA LEU A 269 5.42 18.50 -12.27
C LEU A 269 6.76 18.13 -12.91
N LEU A 270 7.64 17.45 -12.16
CA LEU A 270 9.02 17.16 -12.56
C LEU A 270 9.24 15.72 -13.00
N SER A 271 8.18 14.89 -13.02
CA SER A 271 8.25 13.53 -13.54
C SER A 271 7.77 13.47 -14.99
N THR A 272 8.36 12.59 -15.76
CA THR A 272 7.85 12.20 -17.08
C THR A 272 6.43 11.65 -16.96
N GLY A 273 5.55 11.99 -17.89
CA GLY A 273 4.20 11.42 -17.97
C GLY A 273 4.22 9.89 -18.01
N PRO A 274 3.10 9.21 -17.70
CA PRO A 274 3.07 7.76 -17.70
C PRO A 274 3.06 7.18 -19.13
N PRO A 275 3.63 6.00 -19.33
CA PRO A 275 3.41 5.24 -20.58
C PRO A 275 1.91 5.02 -20.83
N PRO A 276 1.39 5.25 -22.04
CA PRO A 276 -0.03 5.03 -22.36
C PRO A 276 -0.53 3.61 -22.03
N ALA A 277 0.33 2.61 -22.14
CA ALA A 277 0.06 1.24 -21.75
C ALA A 277 -0.36 1.10 -20.27
N VAL A 278 0.35 1.81 -19.37
CA VAL A 278 0.03 1.82 -17.93
C VAL A 278 -1.31 2.51 -17.68
N VAL A 279 -1.55 3.62 -18.37
CA VAL A 279 -2.80 4.39 -18.24
C VAL A 279 -4.01 3.55 -18.65
N ALA A 280 -3.94 2.89 -19.81
CA ALA A 280 -5.01 2.02 -20.29
C ALA A 280 -5.26 0.80 -19.39
N ALA A 281 -4.20 0.18 -18.88
CA ALA A 281 -4.31 -0.91 -17.92
C ALA A 281 -5.00 -0.45 -16.63
N ASN A 282 -4.70 0.77 -16.15
CA ASN A 282 -5.31 1.35 -14.96
C ASN A 282 -6.81 1.63 -15.15
N ILE A 283 -7.21 2.19 -16.31
CA ILE A 283 -8.62 2.37 -16.66
C ILE A 283 -9.34 1.02 -16.63
N LYS A 284 -8.78 0.02 -17.30
CA LYS A 284 -9.36 -1.33 -17.36
C LYS A 284 -9.43 -1.99 -15.98
N ALA A 285 -8.46 -1.77 -15.11
CA ALA A 285 -8.46 -2.29 -13.75
C ALA A 285 -9.62 -1.70 -12.92
N ILE A 286 -9.84 -0.38 -12.97
CA ILE A 286 -10.98 0.27 -12.32
C ILE A 286 -12.29 -0.32 -12.84
N GLU A 287 -12.47 -0.43 -14.16
CA GLU A 287 -13.68 -1.00 -14.76
C GLU A 287 -13.99 -2.42 -14.27
N ILE A 288 -12.95 -3.27 -14.15
CA ILE A 288 -13.11 -4.63 -13.64
C ILE A 288 -13.48 -4.62 -12.17
N VAL A 289 -12.78 -3.84 -11.34
CA VAL A 289 -13.05 -3.77 -9.90
C VAL A 289 -14.48 -3.29 -9.62
N MET A 290 -14.96 -2.31 -10.38
CA MET A 290 -16.30 -1.75 -10.22
C MET A 290 -17.42 -2.61 -10.82
N SER A 291 -17.08 -3.63 -11.58
CA SER A 291 -18.06 -4.57 -12.19
C SER A 291 -18.60 -5.60 -11.18
N PRO A 292 -19.70 -6.33 -11.53
CA PRO A 292 -20.15 -7.48 -10.75
C PRO A 292 -19.07 -8.55 -10.53
N GLU A 293 -18.19 -8.78 -11.52
CA GLU A 293 -17.03 -9.69 -11.39
C GLU A 293 -16.05 -9.20 -10.33
N GLY A 294 -15.76 -7.89 -10.28
CA GLY A 294 -14.90 -7.30 -9.24
C GLY A 294 -15.44 -7.55 -7.85
N LYS A 295 -16.75 -7.37 -7.65
CA LYS A 295 -17.42 -7.69 -6.37
C LYS A 295 -17.31 -9.17 -6.01
N ASP A 296 -17.39 -10.08 -7.00
CA ASP A 296 -17.18 -11.52 -6.77
C ASP A 296 -15.74 -11.82 -6.35
N ARG A 297 -14.76 -11.15 -6.97
CA ARG A 297 -13.36 -11.29 -6.57
C ARG A 297 -13.12 -10.78 -5.15
N ILE A 298 -13.73 -9.67 -4.76
CA ILE A 298 -13.66 -9.12 -3.40
C ILE A 298 -14.26 -10.11 -2.41
N ARG A 299 -15.44 -10.68 -2.68
CA ARG A 299 -16.05 -11.70 -1.80
C ARG A 299 -15.13 -12.92 -1.62
N ARG A 300 -14.55 -13.44 -2.72
CA ARG A 300 -13.60 -14.57 -2.64
C ARG A 300 -12.35 -14.21 -1.86
N LEU A 301 -11.83 -13.00 -2.03
CA LEU A 301 -10.68 -12.51 -1.28
C LEU A 301 -10.95 -12.54 0.22
N HIS A 302 -12.08 -12.00 0.66
CA HIS A 302 -12.45 -11.99 2.08
C HIS A 302 -12.70 -13.41 2.62
N ALA A 303 -13.37 -14.29 1.86
CA ALA A 303 -13.58 -15.68 2.26
C ALA A 303 -12.24 -16.43 2.43
N ASN A 304 -11.30 -16.24 1.50
CA ASN A 304 -9.96 -16.82 1.58
C ASN A 304 -9.18 -16.26 2.78
N ALA A 305 -9.26 -14.95 3.02
CA ALA A 305 -8.58 -14.30 4.13
C ALA A 305 -9.10 -14.79 5.49
N GLU A 306 -10.39 -14.88 5.64
CA GLU A 306 -11.03 -15.38 6.87
C GLU A 306 -10.67 -16.85 7.15
N TYR A 307 -10.68 -17.67 6.10
CA TYR A 307 -10.27 -19.07 6.21
C TYR A 307 -8.81 -19.20 6.67
N PHE A 308 -7.91 -18.48 6.02
CA PHE A 308 -6.48 -18.56 6.33
C PHE A 308 -6.16 -17.99 7.72
N ARG A 309 -6.80 -16.87 8.11
CA ARG A 309 -6.67 -16.28 9.44
C ARG A 309 -7.10 -17.26 10.53
N LYS A 310 -8.29 -17.85 10.40
CA LYS A 310 -8.80 -18.85 11.36
C LYS A 310 -7.88 -20.07 11.42
N GLY A 311 -7.36 -20.51 10.27
CA GLY A 311 -6.40 -21.60 10.20
C GLY A 311 -5.14 -21.32 11.02
N LEU A 312 -4.49 -20.15 10.82
CA LEU A 312 -3.32 -19.76 11.60
C LEU A 312 -3.62 -19.64 13.09
N GLN A 313 -4.76 -19.04 13.46
CA GLN A 313 -5.18 -18.92 14.87
C GLN A 313 -5.42 -20.27 15.51
N SER A 314 -6.06 -21.21 14.81
CA SER A 314 -6.31 -22.59 15.29
C SER A 314 -5.00 -23.37 15.50
N LEU A 315 -3.94 -23.04 14.77
CA LEU A 315 -2.62 -23.59 14.94
C LEU A 315 -1.85 -22.97 16.12
N GLY A 316 -2.33 -21.85 16.67
CA GLY A 316 -1.69 -21.14 17.78
C GLY A 316 -0.86 -19.92 17.37
N PHE A 317 -0.86 -19.51 16.09
CA PHE A 317 -0.16 -18.31 15.66
C PHE A 317 -0.89 -17.05 16.09
N ASN A 318 -0.14 -16.06 16.56
CA ASN A 318 -0.66 -14.71 16.84
C ASN A 318 -0.82 -13.91 15.53
N THR A 319 -2.07 -13.58 15.16
CA THR A 319 -2.39 -12.78 13.98
C THR A 319 -2.66 -11.31 14.28
N GLY A 320 -2.36 -10.85 15.49
CA GLY A 320 -2.57 -9.47 15.92
C GLY A 320 -4.02 -9.03 15.83
N LYS A 321 -4.22 -7.78 15.42
CA LYS A 321 -5.54 -7.15 15.22
C LYS A 321 -6.01 -7.18 13.76
N SER A 322 -5.47 -8.06 12.93
CA SER A 322 -5.77 -8.12 11.49
C SER A 322 -7.26 -8.28 11.21
N GLN A 323 -7.80 -7.40 10.38
CA GLN A 323 -9.19 -7.37 9.93
C GLN A 323 -9.33 -7.49 8.40
N THR A 324 -8.19 -7.50 7.69
CA THR A 324 -8.11 -7.42 6.23
C THR A 324 -7.42 -8.65 5.64
N PRO A 325 -7.26 -8.78 4.32
CA PRO A 325 -6.47 -9.84 3.69
C PRO A 325 -4.97 -9.83 4.00
N ILE A 326 -4.48 -8.88 4.80
CA ILE A 326 -3.14 -8.88 5.37
C ILE A 326 -3.20 -9.61 6.71
N ILE A 327 -2.55 -10.76 6.81
CA ILE A 327 -2.64 -11.65 7.98
C ILE A 327 -1.22 -11.91 8.49
N PRO A 328 -0.75 -11.15 9.50
CA PRO A 328 0.56 -11.40 10.08
C PRO A 328 0.54 -12.70 10.89
N ALA A 329 1.65 -13.43 10.87
CA ALA A 329 2.00 -14.42 11.88
C ALA A 329 3.14 -13.81 12.70
N ILE A 330 2.81 -13.26 13.86
CA ILE A 330 3.75 -12.54 14.74
C ILE A 330 4.58 -13.57 15.52
N ILE A 331 5.91 -13.49 15.42
CA ILE A 331 6.87 -14.43 15.99
C ILE A 331 7.70 -13.77 17.09
N GLY A 332 8.07 -12.48 16.91
CA GLY A 332 8.82 -11.71 17.90
C GLY A 332 10.31 -12.05 18.01
N ASP A 333 10.85 -12.79 17.04
CA ASP A 333 12.26 -13.17 16.99
C ASP A 333 12.76 -13.17 15.54
N THR A 334 13.80 -12.39 15.26
CA THR A 334 14.37 -12.25 13.92
C THR A 334 14.85 -13.58 13.32
N LYS A 335 15.55 -14.41 14.11
CA LYS A 335 16.13 -15.66 13.64
C LYS A 335 15.03 -16.68 13.32
N LYS A 336 14.11 -16.91 14.26
CA LYS A 336 12.96 -17.81 14.06
C LYS A 336 12.10 -17.37 12.87
N THR A 337 11.86 -16.06 12.69
CA THR A 337 11.09 -15.52 11.57
C THR A 337 11.74 -15.84 10.23
N ARG A 338 13.07 -15.68 10.12
CA ARG A 338 13.83 -16.02 8.92
C ARG A 338 13.88 -17.52 8.66
N GLU A 339 14.10 -18.33 9.70
CA GLU A 339 14.12 -19.79 9.61
C GLU A 339 12.76 -20.33 9.16
N LEU A 340 11.65 -19.81 9.71
CA LEU A 340 10.31 -20.17 9.27
C LEU A 340 10.05 -19.77 7.81
N ALA A 341 10.39 -18.55 7.40
CA ALA A 341 10.21 -18.12 6.01
C ALA A 341 11.00 -18.99 5.02
N LYS A 342 12.24 -19.37 5.37
CA LYS A 342 13.06 -20.29 4.58
C LYS A 342 12.42 -21.68 4.47
N ALA A 343 11.97 -22.24 5.58
CA ALA A 343 11.34 -23.55 5.62
C ALA A 343 10.02 -23.59 4.83
N LEU A 344 9.20 -22.54 4.94
CA LEU A 344 7.97 -22.38 4.14
C LEU A 344 8.29 -22.34 2.63
N PHE A 345 9.34 -21.62 2.24
CA PHE A 345 9.76 -21.57 0.85
C PHE A 345 10.21 -22.95 0.32
N GLU A 346 10.91 -23.74 1.13
CA GLU A 346 11.31 -25.11 0.80
C GLU A 346 10.11 -26.05 0.61
N GLU A 347 9.00 -25.81 1.33
CA GLU A 347 7.72 -26.52 1.19
C GLU A 347 6.82 -25.95 0.06
N GLY A 348 7.34 -24.97 -0.68
CA GLY A 348 6.63 -24.36 -1.81
C GLY A 348 5.60 -23.31 -1.40
N VAL A 349 5.86 -22.57 -0.32
CA VAL A 349 5.06 -21.41 0.12
C VAL A 349 5.97 -20.18 0.18
N PHE A 350 5.73 -19.22 -0.72
CA PHE A 350 6.52 -18.00 -0.77
C PHE A 350 5.95 -16.91 0.13
N VAL A 351 6.70 -16.65 1.18
CA VAL A 351 6.47 -15.55 2.14
C VAL A 351 7.75 -14.75 2.33
N VAL A 352 7.64 -13.56 2.94
CA VAL A 352 8.79 -12.72 3.26
C VAL A 352 8.82 -12.44 4.76
N PRO A 353 9.98 -12.64 5.42
CA PRO A 353 10.14 -12.28 6.82
C PRO A 353 10.20 -10.77 6.95
N ILE A 354 9.34 -10.19 7.79
CA ILE A 354 9.33 -8.77 8.11
C ILE A 354 10.03 -8.60 9.46
N VAL A 355 11.19 -7.98 9.43
CA VAL A 355 12.07 -7.78 10.58
C VAL A 355 12.46 -6.30 10.69
N TYR A 356 13.19 -5.93 11.74
CA TYR A 356 13.74 -4.57 11.85
C TYR A 356 14.56 -4.20 10.58
N PRO A 357 14.46 -2.97 10.05
CA PRO A 357 13.75 -1.79 10.58
C PRO A 357 12.28 -1.64 10.13
N MET A 358 11.72 -2.62 9.41
CA MET A 358 10.34 -2.54 8.91
C MET A 358 9.28 -2.62 10.02
N VAL A 359 9.62 -3.32 11.10
CA VAL A 359 8.82 -3.41 12.33
C VAL A 359 9.74 -3.28 13.53
N ALA A 360 9.20 -2.95 14.70
CA ALA A 360 9.97 -2.86 15.93
C ALA A 360 10.54 -4.25 16.33
N ARG A 361 11.68 -4.26 17.02
CA ARG A 361 12.25 -5.50 17.59
C ARG A 361 11.28 -6.10 18.60
N GLY A 362 11.17 -7.43 18.61
CA GLY A 362 10.17 -8.16 19.39
C GLY A 362 8.78 -8.24 18.73
N THR A 363 8.63 -7.69 17.53
CA THR A 363 7.37 -7.74 16.76
C THR A 363 7.56 -8.29 15.35
N GLU A 364 8.68 -8.96 15.12
CA GLU A 364 9.01 -9.60 13.84
C GLU A 364 7.92 -10.60 13.45
N ARG A 365 7.63 -10.67 12.16
CA ARG A 365 6.51 -11.46 11.65
C ARG A 365 6.73 -11.96 10.24
N ILE A 366 5.95 -12.93 9.85
CA ILE A 366 5.67 -13.20 8.44
C ILE A 366 4.35 -12.51 8.11
N ARG A 367 4.36 -11.62 7.10
CA ARG A 367 3.16 -10.95 6.61
C ARG A 367 2.58 -11.75 5.45
N ASN A 368 1.48 -12.46 5.71
CA ASN A 368 0.77 -13.17 4.67
C ASN A 368 -0.26 -12.25 4.01
N GLN A 369 -0.33 -12.32 2.69
CA GLN A 369 -1.32 -11.61 1.87
C GLN A 369 -2.04 -12.64 1.01
N VAL A 370 -3.31 -12.82 1.33
CA VAL A 370 -4.17 -13.73 0.60
C VAL A 370 -4.64 -13.07 -0.70
N ASN A 371 -4.88 -13.87 -1.71
CA ASN A 371 -5.28 -13.44 -3.05
C ASN A 371 -6.64 -14.06 -3.41
N ALA A 372 -7.48 -13.34 -4.15
CA ALA A 372 -8.79 -13.81 -4.60
C ALA A 372 -8.72 -15.05 -5.51
N GLY A 373 -7.57 -15.30 -6.12
CA GLY A 373 -7.33 -16.46 -6.98
C GLY A 373 -6.75 -17.69 -6.29
N HIS A 374 -6.44 -17.63 -4.96
CA HIS A 374 -6.01 -18.82 -4.24
C HIS A 374 -7.13 -19.86 -4.21
N ALA A 375 -6.77 -21.09 -4.57
CA ALA A 375 -7.64 -22.25 -4.34
C ALA A 375 -7.55 -22.67 -2.85
N ARG A 376 -8.52 -23.48 -2.40
CA ARG A 376 -8.52 -24.00 -1.03
C ARG A 376 -7.26 -24.80 -0.73
N GLU A 377 -6.85 -25.63 -1.68
CA GLU A 377 -5.66 -26.47 -1.61
C GLU A 377 -4.37 -25.67 -1.44
N ASP A 378 -4.30 -24.44 -2.00
CA ASP A 378 -3.15 -23.55 -1.79
C ASP A 378 -3.04 -23.11 -0.33
N LEU A 379 -4.17 -22.74 0.25
CA LEU A 379 -4.23 -22.28 1.63
C LEU A 379 -4.01 -23.44 2.61
N ASP A 380 -4.54 -24.62 2.32
CA ASP A 380 -4.32 -25.84 3.13
C ASP A 380 -2.87 -26.27 3.11
N ARG A 381 -2.21 -26.22 1.94
CA ARG A 381 -0.77 -26.45 1.82
C ARG A 381 0.03 -25.49 2.68
N ALA A 382 -0.31 -24.21 2.63
CA ALA A 382 0.36 -23.20 3.43
C ALA A 382 0.16 -23.45 4.94
N LEU A 383 -1.08 -23.70 5.38
CA LEU A 383 -1.39 -24.00 6.79
C LEU A 383 -0.66 -25.25 7.29
N SER A 384 -0.60 -26.33 6.50
CA SER A 384 0.14 -27.54 6.84
C SER A 384 1.64 -27.27 7.01
N ALA A 385 2.22 -26.42 6.15
CA ALA A 385 3.63 -26.01 6.28
C ALA A 385 3.86 -25.17 7.54
N TYR A 386 2.93 -24.23 7.83
CA TYR A 386 2.97 -23.42 9.06
C TYR A 386 2.90 -24.30 10.31
N GLU A 387 2.00 -25.29 10.35
CA GLU A 387 1.90 -26.22 11.48
C GLU A 387 3.20 -26.99 11.69
N LYS A 388 3.70 -27.63 10.62
CA LYS A 388 4.92 -28.45 10.66
C LYS A 388 6.11 -27.68 11.21
N TYR A 389 6.36 -26.49 10.66
CA TYR A 389 7.56 -25.73 11.03
C TYR A 389 7.34 -24.79 12.22
N GLY A 390 6.13 -24.37 12.49
CA GLY A 390 5.79 -23.67 13.73
C GLY A 390 6.10 -24.51 14.96
N LYS A 391 5.67 -25.78 14.96
CA LYS A 391 6.00 -26.76 16.02
C LYS A 391 7.50 -27.06 16.06
N LYS A 392 8.15 -27.33 14.91
CA LYS A 392 9.58 -27.65 14.83
C LYS A 392 10.49 -26.56 15.39
N LEU A 393 10.12 -25.31 15.20
CA LEU A 393 10.88 -24.13 15.63
C LEU A 393 10.46 -23.63 17.03
N GLY A 394 9.49 -24.28 17.67
CA GLY A 394 8.97 -23.86 18.96
C GLY A 394 8.38 -22.45 18.91
N ILE A 395 7.58 -22.18 17.89
CA ILE A 395 6.83 -20.92 17.72
C ILE A 395 5.40 -21.12 18.23
N ILE A 396 4.84 -22.30 18.01
CA ILE A 396 3.53 -22.76 18.49
C ILE A 396 3.66 -24.08 19.20
#